data_7e03c6285f8df04d3f070628c43c167c
#
_entry.id   7e03c6285f8df04d3f070628c43c167c
#
_cell.length_a   1.000
_cell.length_b   1.000
_cell.length_c   1.000
_cell.angle_alpha   90.00
_cell.angle_beta   90.00
_cell.angle_gamma   90.00
#
_symmetry.space_group_name_H-M   'P 1'
#
loop_
_entity.id
_entity.type
_entity.pdbx_description
1 polymer ?
#
loop_
_entity_poly.entity_id
_entity_poly.type
_entity_poly.pdbx_seq_one_letter_code
_entity_poly.pdbx_strand_id
1 'polypeptide(L)'
;MKKNNTGIAPLRNNGLLINDSKQKAEVLNTQYHSVFTPEDDTPISASLKDNYPSMPEINVTNNGVEKLLKNIDASKATGPDEISARILKEFAPELSPLLTNIFNKSIQEGEVPKDWRQANVIPVF
;
A
#
# COMPACT_ATOMS: atom_id res chain seq x y z
N MET A 1 -6.44 -24.76 25.80
CA MET A 1 -7.07 -24.16 24.61
C MET A 1 -6.68 -22.68 24.54
N LYS A 2 -5.78 -22.29 23.63
CA LYS A 2 -5.50 -20.87 23.35
C LYS A 2 -6.70 -20.31 22.59
N LYS A 3 -7.45 -19.40 23.19
CA LYS A 3 -8.43 -18.56 22.47
C LYS A 3 -7.64 -17.72 21.46
N ASN A 4 -7.74 -18.06 20.18
CA ASN A 4 -7.31 -17.17 19.10
C ASN A 4 -8.21 -15.94 19.13
N ASN A 5 -7.78 -14.92 19.82
CA ASN A 5 -8.42 -13.61 19.77
C ASN A 5 -7.98 -12.92 18.46
N THR A 6 -8.63 -13.29 17.36
CA THR A 6 -8.41 -12.72 16.02
C THR A 6 -9.18 -11.41 15.85
N GLY A 7 -8.96 -10.44 16.71
CA GLY A 7 -9.66 -9.16 16.62
C GLY A 7 -8.95 -8.04 17.36
N ILE A 8 -9.24 -6.81 16.94
CA ILE A 8 -8.78 -5.61 17.64
C ILE A 8 -9.40 -5.59 19.04
N ALA A 9 -8.56 -5.38 20.06
CA ALA A 9 -9.00 -5.21 21.43
C ALA A 9 -10.10 -4.12 21.56
N PRO A 10 -10.93 -4.13 22.62
CA PRO A 10 -11.86 -3.04 22.86
C PRO A 10 -11.16 -1.68 22.86
N LEU A 11 -11.71 -0.72 22.11
CA LEU A 11 -11.18 0.64 22.06
C LEU A 11 -11.91 1.52 23.08
N ARG A 12 -11.19 2.47 23.68
CA ARG A 12 -11.80 3.49 24.52
C ARG A 12 -11.86 4.81 23.74
N ASN A 13 -13.06 5.34 23.54
CA ASN A 13 -13.28 6.63 22.92
C ASN A 13 -14.15 7.50 23.82
N ASN A 14 -13.67 8.68 24.22
CA ASN A 14 -14.36 9.60 25.14
C ASN A 14 -14.88 8.93 26.42
N GLY A 15 -14.11 8.01 26.99
CA GLY A 15 -14.47 7.27 28.21
C GLY A 15 -15.38 6.04 27.99
N LEU A 16 -15.97 5.88 26.81
CA LEU A 16 -16.81 4.74 26.46
C LEU A 16 -15.97 3.60 25.87
N LEU A 17 -16.29 2.37 26.29
CA LEU A 17 -15.64 1.16 25.77
C LEU A 17 -16.40 0.65 24.53
N ILE A 18 -15.71 0.58 23.41
CA ILE A 18 -16.25 0.16 22.12
C ILE A 18 -15.81 -1.27 21.83
N ASN A 19 -16.77 -2.18 21.74
CA ASN A 19 -16.53 -3.61 21.47
C ASN A 19 -16.93 -4.02 20.05
N ASP A 20 -17.89 -3.33 19.46
CA ASP A 20 -18.39 -3.63 18.11
C ASP A 20 -17.36 -3.34 17.05
N SER A 21 -17.17 -4.27 16.10
CA SER A 21 -16.12 -4.19 15.08
C SER A 21 -16.32 -3.01 14.11
N LYS A 22 -17.56 -2.69 13.76
CA LYS A 22 -17.88 -1.57 12.88
C LYS A 22 -17.59 -0.24 13.56
N GLN A 23 -18.01 -0.10 14.81
CA GLN A 23 -17.74 1.10 15.61
C GLN A 23 -16.23 1.29 15.86
N LYS A 24 -15.48 0.21 16.10
CA LYS A 24 -14.01 0.28 16.19
C LYS A 24 -13.39 0.80 14.90
N ALA A 25 -13.82 0.27 13.75
CA ALA A 25 -13.33 0.71 12.45
C ALA A 25 -13.64 2.19 12.21
N GLU A 26 -14.83 2.66 12.59
CA GLU A 26 -15.23 4.06 12.46
C GLU A 26 -14.36 5.00 13.30
N VAL A 27 -14.11 4.62 14.56
CA VAL A 27 -13.23 5.40 15.46
C VAL A 27 -11.82 5.49 14.92
N LEU A 28 -11.26 4.37 14.45
CA LEU A 28 -9.92 4.36 13.86
C LEU A 28 -9.86 5.16 12.56
N ASN A 29 -10.87 5.03 11.70
CA ASN A 29 -10.95 5.80 10.46
C ASN A 29 -11.00 7.32 10.74
N THR A 30 -11.82 7.73 11.70
CA THR A 30 -11.89 9.14 12.13
C THR A 30 -10.55 9.64 12.64
N GLN A 31 -9.85 8.84 13.46
CA GLN A 31 -8.52 9.19 13.97
C GLN A 31 -7.50 9.32 12.83
N TYR A 32 -7.46 8.36 11.90
CA TYR A 32 -6.55 8.43 10.76
C TYR A 32 -6.86 9.62 9.87
N HIS A 33 -8.14 9.86 9.56
CA HIS A 33 -8.55 11.00 8.75
C HIS A 33 -8.16 12.35 9.37
N SER A 34 -8.20 12.45 10.70
CA SER A 34 -7.89 13.69 11.41
C SER A 34 -6.40 14.09 11.33
N VAL A 35 -5.51 13.16 11.01
CA VAL A 35 -4.06 13.42 10.92
C VAL A 35 -3.58 13.62 9.47
N PHE A 36 -4.47 13.42 8.47
CA PHE A 36 -4.13 13.79 7.11
C PHE A 36 -4.10 15.31 6.97
N THR A 37 -3.06 15.81 6.33
CA THR A 37 -3.04 17.22 5.92
C THR A 37 -4.14 17.45 4.88
N PRO A 38 -4.97 18.50 5.04
CA PRO A 38 -5.89 18.90 3.97
C PRO A 38 -5.12 19.11 2.67
N GLU A 39 -5.71 18.71 1.54
CA GLU A 39 -5.15 19.10 0.25
C GLU A 39 -5.00 20.63 0.22
N ASP A 40 -3.76 21.05 0.06
CA ASP A 40 -3.46 22.47 -0.10
C ASP A 40 -3.54 22.77 -1.60
N ASP A 41 -4.65 23.40 -2.01
CA ASP A 41 -4.87 23.86 -3.38
C ASP A 41 -3.96 25.05 -3.76
N THR A 42 -3.04 25.46 -2.88
CA THR A 42 -2.09 26.50 -3.23
C THR A 42 -1.20 26.01 -4.38
N PRO A 43 -1.16 26.72 -5.51
CA PRO A 43 -0.28 26.34 -6.61
C PRO A 43 1.15 26.26 -6.08
N ILE A 44 1.80 25.11 -6.27
CA ILE A 44 3.22 24.97 -5.96
C ILE A 44 3.93 26.14 -6.61
N SER A 45 4.52 27.00 -5.77
CA SER A 45 5.14 28.25 -6.22
C SER A 45 6.05 27.99 -7.43
N ALA A 46 5.88 28.80 -8.47
CA ALA A 46 6.66 28.71 -9.71
C ALA A 46 8.19 28.80 -9.49
N SER A 47 8.63 29.17 -8.28
CA SER A 47 10.04 29.22 -7.90
C SER A 47 10.76 27.86 -7.90
N LEU A 48 10.01 26.74 -7.99
CA LEU A 48 10.60 25.40 -8.17
C LEU A 48 10.90 25.08 -9.65
N LYS A 49 10.59 25.99 -10.59
CA LYS A 49 10.82 25.75 -12.03
C LYS A 49 12.27 25.93 -12.49
N ASP A 50 13.12 26.50 -11.66
CA ASP A 50 14.47 26.83 -12.08
C ASP A 50 15.47 25.83 -11.51
N ASN A 51 16.04 25.00 -12.39
CA ASN A 51 17.27 24.22 -12.23
C ASN A 51 17.23 22.83 -11.57
N TYR A 52 16.12 22.13 -11.58
CA TYR A 52 16.25 20.69 -11.34
C TYR A 52 16.50 19.96 -12.67
N PRO A 53 17.58 19.15 -12.77
CA PRO A 53 17.78 18.32 -13.95
C PRO A 53 16.55 17.40 -14.12
N SER A 54 16.08 17.24 -15.35
CA SER A 54 15.00 16.29 -15.61
C SER A 54 15.39 14.91 -15.10
N MET A 55 14.46 14.26 -14.38
CA MET A 55 14.69 12.89 -13.94
C MET A 55 14.93 12.00 -15.18
N PRO A 56 15.99 11.16 -15.19
CA PRO A 56 16.21 10.23 -16.29
C PRO A 56 15.02 9.29 -16.43
N GLU A 57 14.79 8.84 -17.66
CA GLU A 57 13.71 7.89 -17.95
C GLU A 57 13.89 6.61 -17.14
N ILE A 58 12.86 6.24 -16.40
CA ILE A 58 12.84 5.00 -15.62
C ILE A 58 12.25 3.91 -16.49
N ASN A 59 13.05 2.90 -16.79
CA ASN A 59 12.63 1.74 -17.56
C ASN A 59 12.74 0.46 -16.70
N VAL A 60 11.62 -0.18 -16.45
CA VAL A 60 11.54 -1.42 -15.70
C VAL A 60 11.77 -2.60 -16.64
N THR A 61 12.66 -3.53 -16.24
CA THR A 61 13.00 -4.71 -17.05
C THR A 61 12.43 -6.00 -16.47
N ASN A 62 12.09 -6.97 -17.32
CA ASN A 62 11.59 -8.29 -16.88
C ASN A 62 12.54 -8.96 -15.90
N ASN A 63 13.84 -8.96 -16.21
CA ASN A 63 14.85 -9.55 -15.34
C ASN A 63 14.93 -8.86 -13.97
N GLY A 64 14.77 -7.53 -13.93
CA GLY A 64 14.72 -6.76 -12.69
C GLY A 64 13.53 -7.16 -11.82
N VAL A 65 12.34 -7.23 -12.43
CA VAL A 65 11.11 -7.65 -11.74
C VAL A 65 11.21 -9.10 -11.26
N GLU A 66 11.66 -10.02 -12.11
CA GLU A 66 11.83 -11.43 -11.75
C GLU A 66 12.78 -11.60 -10.55
N LYS A 67 13.91 -10.88 -10.56
CA LYS A 67 14.86 -10.90 -9.45
C LYS A 67 14.24 -10.38 -8.14
N LEU A 68 13.44 -9.32 -8.20
CA LEU A 68 12.73 -8.80 -7.04
C LEU A 68 11.71 -9.81 -6.51
N LEU A 69 10.89 -10.41 -7.38
CA LEU A 69 9.91 -11.42 -7.00
C LEU A 69 10.55 -12.64 -6.34
N LYS A 70 11.66 -13.15 -6.89
CA LYS A 70 12.40 -14.28 -6.29
C LYS A 70 12.96 -13.98 -4.90
N ASN A 71 13.20 -12.72 -4.59
CA ASN A 71 13.74 -12.28 -3.29
C ASN A 71 12.66 -11.84 -2.29
N ILE A 72 11.38 -11.90 -2.64
CA ILE A 72 10.30 -11.58 -1.69
C ILE A 72 10.32 -12.53 -0.50
N ASP A 73 10.10 -11.99 0.68
CA ASP A 73 9.86 -12.78 1.89
C ASP A 73 8.45 -13.41 1.83
N ALA A 74 8.42 -14.72 1.62
CA ALA A 74 7.18 -15.49 1.50
C ALA A 74 6.32 -15.53 2.79
N SER A 75 6.86 -15.07 3.93
CA SER A 75 6.14 -15.01 5.21
C SER A 75 5.32 -13.73 5.40
N LYS A 76 5.46 -12.75 4.50
CA LYS A 76 4.70 -11.49 4.58
C LYS A 76 3.20 -11.73 4.41
N ALA A 77 2.43 -10.89 5.13
CA ALA A 77 0.97 -10.89 5.01
C ALA A 77 0.52 -10.52 3.58
N THR A 78 -0.61 -11.08 3.19
CA THR A 78 -1.27 -10.74 1.92
C THR A 78 -1.90 -9.35 1.97
N GLY A 79 -1.95 -8.70 0.81
CA GLY A 79 -2.70 -7.47 0.63
C GLY A 79 -4.23 -7.69 0.54
N PRO A 80 -5.00 -6.65 0.23
CA PRO A 80 -6.45 -6.74 0.00
C PRO A 80 -6.82 -7.65 -1.17
N ASP A 81 -5.91 -7.87 -2.11
CA ASP A 81 -6.03 -8.74 -3.28
C ASP A 81 -5.92 -10.25 -2.95
N GLU A 82 -5.59 -10.57 -1.69
CA GLU A 82 -5.38 -11.95 -1.21
C GLU A 82 -4.28 -12.74 -1.94
N ILE A 83 -3.45 -12.08 -2.76
CA ILE A 83 -2.32 -12.72 -3.44
C ILE A 83 -1.17 -12.87 -2.46
N SER A 84 -0.78 -14.11 -2.17
CA SER A 84 0.31 -14.37 -1.23
C SER A 84 1.69 -14.10 -1.83
N ALA A 85 2.62 -13.60 -1.01
CA ALA A 85 4.01 -13.40 -1.39
C ALA A 85 4.68 -14.71 -1.87
N ARG A 86 4.22 -15.87 -1.38
CA ARG A 86 4.69 -17.18 -1.83
C ARG A 86 4.35 -17.43 -3.29
N ILE A 87 3.11 -17.15 -3.71
CA ILE A 87 2.68 -17.30 -5.12
C ILE A 87 3.52 -16.38 -6.02
N LEU A 88 3.69 -15.12 -5.64
CA LEU A 88 4.51 -14.17 -6.40
C LEU A 88 5.95 -14.65 -6.57
N LYS A 89 6.52 -15.26 -5.53
CA LYS A 89 7.87 -15.81 -5.57
C LYS A 89 7.97 -17.05 -6.44
N GLU A 90 7.02 -17.98 -6.32
CA GLU A 90 7.01 -19.27 -7.02
C GLU A 90 6.82 -19.09 -8.53
N PHE A 91 5.92 -18.19 -8.92
CA PHE A 91 5.61 -17.87 -10.32
C PHE A 91 6.33 -16.62 -10.83
N ALA A 92 7.50 -16.30 -10.27
CA ALA A 92 8.25 -15.10 -10.63
C ALA A 92 8.60 -15.01 -12.13
N PRO A 93 9.04 -16.09 -12.83
CA PRO A 93 9.32 -16.04 -14.26
C PRO A 93 8.09 -15.74 -15.10
N GLU A 94 6.94 -16.33 -14.75
CA GLU A 94 5.67 -16.19 -15.48
C GLU A 94 5.03 -14.82 -15.26
N LEU A 95 5.15 -14.30 -14.03
CA LEU A 95 4.55 -13.02 -13.65
C LEU A 95 5.40 -11.81 -14.04
N SER A 96 6.72 -11.97 -14.16
CA SER A 96 7.60 -10.83 -14.42
C SER A 96 7.30 -10.09 -15.71
N PRO A 97 6.98 -10.71 -16.87
CA PRO A 97 6.64 -9.97 -18.09
C PRO A 97 5.35 -9.15 -17.92
N LEU A 98 4.34 -9.73 -17.27
CA LEU A 98 3.06 -9.05 -17.02
C LEU A 98 3.25 -7.83 -16.10
N LEU A 99 3.92 -8.02 -14.98
CA LEU A 99 4.17 -6.95 -14.01
C LEU A 99 5.08 -5.86 -14.58
N THR A 100 6.08 -6.23 -15.39
CA THR A 100 6.93 -5.26 -16.07
C THR A 100 6.11 -4.35 -16.98
N ASN A 101 5.18 -4.92 -17.75
CA ASN A 101 4.30 -4.14 -18.60
C ASN A 101 3.41 -3.18 -17.80
N ILE A 102 2.82 -3.67 -16.69
CA ILE A 102 1.99 -2.85 -15.80
C ILE A 102 2.82 -1.71 -15.20
N PHE A 103 4.03 -1.98 -14.70
CA PHE A 103 4.89 -0.96 -14.12
C PHE A 103 5.30 0.10 -15.14
N ASN A 104 5.76 -0.30 -16.32
CA ASN A 104 6.15 0.65 -17.36
C ASN A 104 4.96 1.51 -17.82
N LYS A 105 3.78 0.90 -17.98
CA LYS A 105 2.55 1.63 -18.31
C LYS A 105 2.17 2.61 -17.21
N SER A 106 2.23 2.19 -15.95
CA SER A 106 1.95 3.03 -14.78
C SER A 106 2.90 4.25 -14.72
N ILE A 107 4.19 4.04 -14.99
CA ILE A 107 5.19 5.11 -15.03
C ILE A 107 4.90 6.08 -16.20
N GLN A 108 4.58 5.54 -17.38
CA GLN A 108 4.30 6.33 -18.56
C GLN A 108 3.05 7.19 -18.43
N GLU A 109 1.99 6.65 -17.81
CA GLU A 109 0.71 7.33 -17.61
C GLU A 109 0.68 8.19 -16.35
N GLY A 110 1.64 8.02 -15.42
CA GLY A 110 1.65 8.67 -14.12
C GLY A 110 0.54 8.16 -13.19
N GLU A 111 -0.06 6.99 -13.51
CA GLU A 111 -1.17 6.42 -12.77
C GLU A 111 -0.84 5.06 -12.18
N VAL A 112 -1.21 4.85 -10.91
CA VAL A 112 -1.11 3.56 -10.22
C VAL A 112 -2.46 2.83 -10.31
N PRO A 113 -2.49 1.51 -10.61
CA PRO A 113 -3.72 0.73 -10.61
C PRO A 113 -4.53 0.91 -9.31
N LYS A 114 -5.86 1.00 -9.43
CA LYS A 114 -6.74 1.29 -8.28
C LYS A 114 -6.56 0.29 -7.14
N ASP A 115 -6.40 -0.99 -7.45
CA ASP A 115 -6.25 -2.05 -6.45
C ASP A 115 -4.96 -1.91 -5.64
N TRP A 116 -3.89 -1.37 -6.25
CA TRP A 116 -2.62 -1.14 -5.57
C TRP A 116 -2.61 0.10 -4.66
N ARG A 117 -3.66 0.92 -4.74
CA ARG A 117 -3.85 2.08 -3.85
C ARG A 117 -4.59 1.73 -2.56
N GLN A 118 -4.98 0.47 -2.39
CA GLN A 118 -5.67 -0.03 -1.22
C GLN A 118 -4.71 -0.76 -0.29
N ALA A 119 -4.89 -0.62 1.02
CA ALA A 119 -4.11 -1.31 2.02
C ALA A 119 -4.98 -1.70 3.22
N ASN A 120 -4.67 -2.85 3.83
CA ASN A 120 -5.23 -3.24 5.11
C ASN A 120 -4.40 -2.57 6.22
N VAL A 121 -5.03 -1.70 7.02
CA VAL A 121 -4.37 -1.03 8.15
C VAL A 121 -4.75 -1.74 9.44
N ILE A 122 -3.73 -2.23 10.16
CA ILE A 122 -3.91 -2.89 11.46
C ILE A 122 -3.24 -2.01 12.52
N PRO A 123 -3.99 -1.56 13.55
CA PRO A 123 -3.38 -0.81 14.63
C PRO A 123 -2.48 -1.71 15.46
N VAL A 124 -1.28 -1.24 15.77
CA VAL A 124 -0.33 -1.89 16.68
C VAL A 124 -0.38 -1.14 18.01
N PHE A 125 -0.61 -1.87 19.09
CA PHE A 125 -0.71 -1.34 20.44
C PHE A 125 0.54 -1.65 21.27
#